data_44030b0f5cf655af548632c324f00763
#
_entry.id   44030b0f5cf655af548632c324f00763
#
_cell.length_a   1.000
_cell.length_b   1.000
_cell.length_c   1.000
_cell.angle_alpha   90.00
_cell.angle_beta   90.00
_cell.angle_gamma   90.00
#
_symmetry.space_group_name_H-M   'P 1'
#
loop_
_entity.id
_entity.type
_entity.pdbx_description
1 polymer ?
#
loop_
_entity_poly.entity_id
_entity_poly.type
_entity_poly.pdbx_seq_one_letter_code
_entity_poly.pdbx_strand_id
1 'polypeptide(L)'
;KACDYDGSGSVTILSVTTMPGGDVTHPVPDNTGYITEGQFYLHDGILDPFGSLSRLKQHVIGSQTREDHAQIMNTMIRFYAGATEAAQKQAMAFDLSRFDEKLLKFGELFKSRFMRLDVSIELDDALDLCWQTLAECFDESELLMKQNLIDKYFPKMS
;
A
#
# COMPACT_ATOMS: atom_id res chain seq x y z
N LYS A 1 -7.57 1.55 -35.74
CA LYS A 1 -7.20 2.91 -36.21
C LYS A 1 -7.68 3.91 -35.18
N ALA A 2 -6.79 4.65 -34.56
CA ALA A 2 -7.18 5.81 -33.76
C ALA A 2 -7.86 6.81 -34.69
N CYS A 3 -9.01 7.33 -34.28
CA CYS A 3 -9.64 8.43 -34.99
C CYS A 3 -8.78 9.67 -34.77
N ASP A 4 -8.51 10.42 -35.84
CA ASP A 4 -7.83 11.72 -35.75
C ASP A 4 -8.81 12.72 -35.09
N TYR A 5 -8.68 12.84 -33.76
CA TYR A 5 -9.31 13.94 -33.02
C TYR A 5 -8.21 14.97 -32.72
N ASP A 6 -8.55 16.24 -32.91
CA ASP A 6 -7.73 17.37 -32.47
C ASP A 6 -7.73 17.45 -30.93
N GLY A 7 -6.91 16.63 -30.30
CA GLY A 7 -6.77 16.59 -28.86
C GLY A 7 -6.26 15.25 -28.33
N SER A 8 -5.62 15.26 -27.19
CA SER A 8 -5.22 14.07 -26.44
C SER A 8 -6.25 13.74 -25.37
N GLY A 9 -6.57 12.47 -25.24
CA GLY A 9 -7.48 11.98 -24.19
C GLY A 9 -7.11 10.57 -23.78
N SER A 10 -7.65 10.12 -22.65
CA SER A 10 -7.45 8.75 -22.16
C SER A 10 -8.80 8.11 -21.80
N VAL A 11 -8.85 6.80 -21.94
CA VAL A 11 -9.98 5.98 -21.46
C VAL A 11 -9.40 4.97 -20.48
N THR A 12 -9.88 5.01 -19.24
CA THR A 12 -9.53 4.02 -18.22
C THR A 12 -10.70 3.06 -18.02
N ILE A 13 -10.42 1.76 -18.10
CA ILE A 13 -11.41 0.71 -17.91
C ILE A 13 -11.08 -0.02 -16.62
N LEU A 14 -12.01 0.01 -15.66
CA LEU A 14 -11.97 -0.78 -14.43
C LEU A 14 -12.95 -1.94 -14.57
N SER A 15 -12.44 -3.13 -14.88
CA SER A 15 -13.24 -4.34 -15.00
C SER A 15 -13.32 -5.04 -13.65
N VAL A 16 -14.54 -5.34 -13.19
CA VAL A 16 -14.78 -6.09 -11.96
C VAL A 16 -15.11 -7.54 -12.29
N THR A 17 -14.43 -8.45 -11.66
CA THR A 17 -14.67 -9.90 -11.79
C THR A 17 -14.67 -10.56 -10.41
N THR A 18 -15.35 -11.68 -10.29
CA THR A 18 -15.36 -12.49 -9.07
C THR A 18 -14.26 -13.53 -9.11
N MET A 19 -13.74 -13.88 -7.93
CA MET A 19 -12.81 -14.99 -7.72
C MET A 19 -13.51 -16.10 -6.94
N PRO A 20 -13.98 -17.16 -7.58
CA PRO A 20 -14.62 -18.28 -6.88
C PRO A 20 -13.66 -18.90 -5.84
N GLY A 21 -14.10 -18.96 -4.59
CA GLY A 21 -13.26 -19.48 -3.49
C GLY A 21 -12.00 -18.66 -3.15
N GLY A 22 -11.88 -17.42 -3.66
CA GLY A 22 -10.68 -16.61 -3.48
C GLY A 22 -9.48 -17.09 -4.32
N ASP A 23 -9.73 -17.97 -5.31
CA ASP A 23 -8.67 -18.59 -6.12
C ASP A 23 -8.19 -17.62 -7.22
N VAL A 24 -7.02 -17.04 -7.02
CA VAL A 24 -6.36 -16.15 -7.99
C VAL A 24 -5.86 -16.89 -9.24
N THR A 25 -5.72 -18.24 -9.19
CA THR A 25 -5.28 -19.06 -10.31
C THR A 25 -6.44 -19.51 -11.20
N HIS A 26 -7.68 -19.16 -10.82
CA HIS A 26 -8.82 -19.38 -11.68
C HIS A 26 -8.63 -18.67 -13.03
N PRO A 27 -8.99 -19.31 -14.18
CA PRO A 27 -8.68 -18.77 -15.52
C PRO A 27 -9.09 -17.31 -15.78
N VAL A 28 -10.16 -16.83 -15.15
CA VAL A 28 -10.61 -15.44 -15.35
C VAL A 28 -9.66 -14.44 -14.67
N PRO A 29 -9.41 -14.47 -13.35
CA PRO A 29 -8.46 -13.55 -12.73
C PRO A 29 -7.03 -13.74 -13.26
N ASP A 30 -6.59 -14.96 -13.53
CA ASP A 30 -5.24 -15.23 -14.05
C ASP A 30 -5.05 -14.59 -15.44
N ASN A 31 -5.94 -14.88 -16.41
CA ASN A 31 -5.84 -14.32 -17.75
C ASN A 31 -6.01 -12.79 -17.76
N THR A 32 -6.88 -12.22 -16.94
CA THR A 32 -7.00 -10.75 -16.84
C THR A 32 -5.73 -10.10 -16.30
N GLY A 33 -4.97 -10.80 -15.47
CA GLY A 33 -3.68 -10.36 -14.98
C GLY A 33 -2.64 -10.12 -16.09
N TYR A 34 -2.71 -10.85 -17.19
CA TYR A 34 -1.77 -10.70 -18.31
C TYR A 34 -2.12 -9.55 -19.25
N ILE A 35 -3.39 -9.18 -19.34
CA ILE A 35 -3.88 -8.19 -20.32
C ILE A 35 -4.14 -6.80 -19.71
N THR A 36 -4.16 -6.67 -18.38
CA THR A 36 -4.38 -5.41 -17.67
C THR A 36 -3.09 -4.82 -17.15
N GLU A 37 -3.06 -3.50 -16.96
CA GLU A 37 -1.91 -2.78 -16.38
C GLU A 37 -1.86 -2.88 -14.85
N GLY A 38 -2.91 -3.37 -14.22
CA GLY A 38 -2.97 -3.60 -12.79
C GLY A 38 -4.16 -4.44 -12.38
N GLN A 39 -4.06 -5.00 -11.20
CA GLN A 39 -5.13 -5.77 -10.56
C GLN A 39 -5.19 -5.41 -9.08
N PHE A 40 -6.40 -5.29 -8.55
CA PHE A 40 -6.67 -5.11 -7.14
C PHE A 40 -7.48 -6.29 -6.62
N TYR A 41 -6.93 -7.00 -5.66
CA TYR A 41 -7.62 -8.09 -4.99
C TYR A 41 -8.26 -7.61 -3.70
N LEU A 42 -9.50 -8.05 -3.47
CA LEU A 42 -10.26 -7.77 -2.26
C LEU A 42 -10.54 -9.08 -1.54
N HIS A 43 -10.23 -9.13 -0.25
CA HIS A 43 -10.60 -10.20 0.65
C HIS A 43 -11.46 -9.63 1.78
N ASP A 44 -12.69 -10.13 1.93
CA ASP A 44 -13.64 -9.67 2.96
C ASP A 44 -13.86 -8.13 2.98
N GLY A 45 -13.87 -7.51 1.79
CA GLY A 45 -14.03 -6.06 1.65
C GLY A 45 -12.79 -5.23 1.99
N ILE A 46 -11.63 -5.87 2.14
CA ILE A 46 -10.35 -5.21 2.41
C ILE A 46 -9.42 -5.43 1.21
N LEU A 47 -8.72 -4.37 0.80
CA LEU A 47 -7.72 -4.46 -0.26
C LEU A 47 -6.53 -5.32 0.21
N ASP A 48 -6.12 -6.29 -0.62
CA ASP A 48 -4.88 -7.03 -0.41
C ASP A 48 -3.69 -6.27 -1.04
N PRO A 49 -2.81 -5.65 -0.24
CA PRO A 49 -1.68 -4.90 -0.75
C PRO A 49 -0.54 -5.78 -1.28
N PHE A 50 -0.50 -7.08 -0.92
CA PHE A 50 0.54 -8.00 -1.36
C PHE A 50 0.19 -8.68 -2.68
N GLY A 51 -1.07 -9.09 -2.83
CA GLY A 51 -1.57 -9.70 -4.06
C GLY A 51 -1.83 -8.68 -5.17
N SER A 52 -2.15 -7.44 -4.81
CA SER A 52 -2.47 -6.38 -5.77
C SER A 52 -1.24 -5.89 -6.53
N LEU A 53 -1.42 -5.57 -7.80
CA LEU A 53 -0.33 -5.21 -8.71
C LEU A 53 -0.67 -3.95 -9.51
N SER A 54 0.32 -3.08 -9.71
CA SER A 54 0.30 -2.02 -10.73
C SER A 54 1.62 -2.03 -11.49
N ARG A 55 1.58 -2.26 -12.79
CA ARG A 55 2.76 -2.23 -13.67
C ARG A 55 3.22 -0.82 -13.98
N LEU A 56 2.30 0.14 -13.98
CA LEU A 56 2.58 1.52 -14.32
C LEU A 56 3.25 2.31 -13.20
N LYS A 57 3.20 1.82 -11.96
CA LYS A 57 3.75 2.54 -10.79
C LYS A 57 5.21 2.98 -10.96
N GLN A 58 6.04 2.15 -11.60
CA GLN A 58 7.45 2.44 -11.82
C GLN A 58 7.72 3.64 -12.75
N HIS A 59 6.75 4.01 -13.59
CA HIS A 59 6.87 5.14 -14.52
C HIS A 59 6.39 6.46 -13.89
N VAL A 60 5.69 6.39 -12.78
CA VAL A 60 5.02 7.52 -12.13
C VAL A 60 5.66 7.87 -10.79
N ILE A 61 5.98 6.85 -9.98
CA ILE A 61 6.51 7.05 -8.63
C ILE A 61 7.89 7.71 -8.68
N GLY A 62 8.01 8.86 -8.01
CA GLY A 62 9.24 9.64 -7.90
C GLY A 62 9.58 10.49 -9.13
N SER A 63 8.83 10.35 -10.24
CA SER A 63 8.97 11.19 -11.43
C SER A 63 7.82 12.19 -11.60
N GLN A 64 6.59 11.77 -11.29
CA GLN A 64 5.38 12.57 -11.36
C GLN A 64 4.71 12.73 -9.99
N THR A 65 5.26 12.10 -8.98
CA THR A 65 4.80 12.17 -7.59
C THR A 65 5.90 12.68 -6.68
N ARG A 66 5.55 12.97 -5.44
CA ARG A 66 6.48 13.49 -4.43
C ARG A 66 7.69 12.56 -4.23
N GLU A 67 8.85 13.13 -3.96
CA GLU A 67 10.15 12.44 -3.92
C GLU A 67 10.25 11.31 -2.87
N ASP A 68 9.45 11.40 -1.80
CA ASP A 68 9.42 10.41 -0.73
C ASP A 68 8.52 9.20 -1.04
N HIS A 69 7.65 9.30 -2.06
CA HIS A 69 6.62 8.30 -2.36
C HIS A 69 7.17 6.87 -2.42
N ALA A 70 8.26 6.66 -3.16
CA ALA A 70 8.84 5.32 -3.29
C ALA A 70 9.31 4.73 -1.96
N GLN A 71 9.96 5.54 -1.12
CA GLN A 71 10.50 5.07 0.15
C GLN A 71 9.41 4.89 1.20
N ILE A 72 8.48 5.83 1.30
CA ILE A 72 7.39 5.74 2.27
C ILE A 72 6.50 4.52 1.97
N MET A 73 6.12 4.31 0.70
CA MET A 73 5.34 3.17 0.28
C MET A 73 6.03 1.84 0.65
N ASN A 74 7.33 1.70 0.32
CA ASN A 74 8.08 0.49 0.63
C ASN A 74 8.18 0.24 2.14
N THR A 75 8.34 1.30 2.94
CA THR A 75 8.40 1.20 4.39
C THR A 75 7.05 0.78 4.98
N MET A 76 5.95 1.37 4.51
CA MET A 76 4.61 1.01 4.95
C MET A 76 4.30 -0.47 4.66
N ILE A 77 4.60 -0.96 3.46
CA ILE A 77 4.38 -2.36 3.07
C ILE A 77 5.28 -3.30 3.87
N ARG A 78 6.55 -2.96 4.07
CA ARG A 78 7.47 -3.76 4.89
C ARG A 78 6.97 -3.91 6.33
N PHE A 79 6.52 -2.82 6.96
CA PHE A 79 6.00 -2.87 8.32
C PHE A 79 4.66 -3.59 8.41
N TYR A 80 3.82 -3.48 7.37
CA TYR A 80 2.59 -4.24 7.33
C TYR A 80 2.83 -5.75 7.18
N ALA A 81 3.85 -6.16 6.41
CA ALA A 81 4.30 -7.56 6.37
C ALA A 81 4.77 -8.02 7.75
N GLY A 82 5.61 -7.22 8.43
CA GLY A 82 6.04 -7.50 9.80
C GLY A 82 4.87 -7.57 10.79
N ALA A 83 3.85 -6.72 10.64
CA ALA A 83 2.64 -6.77 11.47
C ALA A 83 1.87 -8.08 11.27
N THR A 84 1.81 -8.59 10.04
CA THR A 84 1.19 -9.88 9.75
C THR A 84 1.95 -11.04 10.41
N GLU A 85 3.29 -11.01 10.36
CA GLU A 85 4.14 -12.00 11.05
C GLU A 85 3.99 -11.92 12.58
N ALA A 86 3.96 -10.71 13.15
CA ALA A 86 3.74 -10.50 14.58
C ALA A 86 2.38 -11.03 15.04
N ALA A 87 1.32 -10.83 14.22
CA ALA A 87 -0.01 -11.39 14.49
C ALA A 87 -0.01 -12.92 14.46
N GLN A 88 0.74 -13.54 13.57
CA GLN A 88 0.89 -15.00 13.55
C GLN A 88 1.63 -15.51 14.79
N LYS A 89 2.72 -14.84 15.22
CA LYS A 89 3.41 -15.16 16.48
C LYS A 89 2.46 -15.07 17.67
N GLN A 90 1.68 -14.01 17.75
CA GLN A 90 0.69 -13.83 18.81
C GLN A 90 -0.36 -14.94 18.83
N ALA A 91 -0.89 -15.33 17.65
CA ALA A 91 -1.87 -16.40 17.53
C ALA A 91 -1.31 -17.78 17.95
N MET A 92 0.00 -17.98 17.80
CA MET A 92 0.72 -19.19 18.25
C MET A 92 1.20 -19.10 19.71
N ALA A 93 0.82 -18.06 20.44
CA ALA A 93 1.23 -17.81 21.83
C ALA A 93 2.75 -17.70 22.03
N PHE A 94 3.48 -17.22 21.02
CA PHE A 94 4.89 -16.87 21.19
C PHE A 94 5.05 -15.53 21.92
N ASP A 95 6.16 -15.36 22.63
CA ASP A 95 6.50 -14.09 23.23
C ASP A 95 6.75 -13.03 22.16
N LEU A 96 6.12 -11.87 22.33
CA LEU A 96 6.27 -10.73 21.44
C LEU A 96 7.41 -9.82 21.93
N SER A 97 8.26 -9.39 21.03
CA SER A 97 9.20 -8.32 21.31
C SER A 97 8.46 -6.97 21.37
N ARG A 98 9.09 -5.96 22.00
CA ARG A 98 8.57 -4.59 21.99
C ARG A 98 8.36 -4.05 20.56
N PHE A 99 9.19 -4.51 19.62
CA PHE A 99 9.03 -4.12 18.21
C PHE A 99 7.84 -4.83 17.56
N ASP A 100 7.58 -6.11 17.88
CA ASP A 100 6.37 -6.82 17.42
C ASP A 100 5.09 -6.12 17.90
N GLU A 101 5.08 -5.61 19.14
CA GLU A 101 3.93 -4.83 19.66
C GLU A 101 3.70 -3.53 18.87
N LYS A 102 4.79 -2.81 18.54
CA LYS A 102 4.72 -1.63 17.66
C LYS A 102 4.16 -1.98 16.28
N LEU A 103 4.60 -3.11 15.70
CA LEU A 103 4.12 -3.61 14.41
C LEU A 103 2.64 -3.97 14.45
N LEU A 104 2.16 -4.62 15.52
CA LEU A 104 0.73 -4.91 15.68
C LEU A 104 -0.11 -3.63 15.70
N LYS A 105 0.30 -2.66 16.52
CA LYS A 105 -0.37 -1.35 16.55
C LYS A 105 -0.39 -0.69 15.18
N PHE A 106 0.75 -0.71 14.48
CA PHE A 106 0.86 -0.19 13.13
C PHE A 106 -0.09 -0.91 12.15
N GLY A 107 -0.17 -2.23 12.21
CA GLY A 107 -1.04 -3.03 11.36
C GLY A 107 -2.52 -2.65 11.48
N GLU A 108 -3.01 -2.40 12.70
CA GLU A 108 -4.37 -1.92 12.95
C GLU A 108 -4.61 -0.51 12.36
N LEU A 109 -3.65 0.40 12.58
CA LEU A 109 -3.73 1.75 12.00
C LEU A 109 -3.68 1.72 10.47
N PHE A 110 -2.80 0.89 9.89
CA PHE A 110 -2.69 0.74 8.45
C PHE A 110 -4.00 0.26 7.83
N LYS A 111 -4.60 -0.80 8.38
CA LYS A 111 -5.90 -1.31 7.91
C LYS A 111 -7.00 -0.25 8.00
N SER A 112 -7.10 0.43 9.13
CA SER A 112 -8.18 1.39 9.35
C SER A 112 -8.06 2.66 8.50
N ARG A 113 -6.83 3.10 8.19
CA ARG A 113 -6.56 4.36 7.48
C ARG A 113 -6.45 4.21 5.97
N PHE A 114 -5.97 3.05 5.47
CA PHE A 114 -5.62 2.90 4.05
C PHE A 114 -6.34 1.76 3.33
N MET A 115 -6.80 0.72 4.03
CA MET A 115 -7.28 -0.48 3.37
C MET A 115 -8.81 -0.59 3.28
N ARG A 116 -9.53 0.29 3.93
CA ARG A 116 -10.99 0.30 3.87
C ARG A 116 -11.46 0.87 2.52
N LEU A 117 -12.54 0.32 2.00
CA LEU A 117 -13.10 0.73 0.69
C LEU A 117 -13.77 2.11 0.71
N ASP A 118 -14.07 2.65 1.89
CA ASP A 118 -14.65 3.98 2.08
C ASP A 118 -13.58 5.09 2.23
N VAL A 119 -12.30 4.73 2.15
CA VAL A 119 -11.19 5.69 2.19
C VAL A 119 -11.07 6.36 0.81
N SER A 120 -11.13 7.69 0.81
CA SER A 120 -10.91 8.53 -0.37
C SER A 120 -10.03 9.70 0.03
N ILE A 121 -8.74 9.63 -0.31
CA ILE A 121 -7.71 10.60 0.10
C ILE A 121 -6.90 10.95 -1.15
N GLU A 122 -6.59 12.23 -1.33
CA GLU A 122 -5.64 12.67 -2.37
C GLU A 122 -4.24 12.13 -2.10
N LEU A 123 -3.44 11.96 -3.15
CA LEU A 123 -2.13 11.29 -3.04
C LEU A 123 -1.19 11.94 -2.02
N ASP A 124 -1.06 13.26 -2.05
CA ASP A 124 -0.14 13.97 -1.17
C ASP A 124 -0.59 13.90 0.30
N ASP A 125 -1.90 14.00 0.54
CA ASP A 125 -2.49 13.82 1.87
C ASP A 125 -2.30 12.38 2.37
N ALA A 126 -2.40 11.40 1.48
CA ALA A 126 -2.13 10.00 1.80
C ALA A 126 -0.66 9.77 2.18
N LEU A 127 0.28 10.43 1.49
CA LEU A 127 1.70 10.36 1.83
C LEU A 127 1.98 11.00 3.21
N ASP A 128 1.34 12.13 3.51
CA ASP A 128 1.46 12.77 4.83
C ASP A 128 0.84 11.90 5.93
N LEU A 129 -0.30 11.27 5.66
CA LEU A 129 -0.92 10.32 6.58
C LEU A 129 -0.02 9.08 6.82
N CYS A 130 0.73 8.63 5.81
CA CYS A 130 1.73 7.58 5.98
C CYS A 130 2.81 8.00 7.00
N TRP A 131 3.37 9.20 6.85
CA TRP A 131 4.37 9.73 7.79
C TRP A 131 3.83 9.86 9.21
N GLN A 132 2.62 10.37 9.36
CA GLN A 132 1.94 10.46 10.67
C GLN A 132 1.74 9.07 11.29
N THR A 133 1.29 8.09 10.50
CA THR A 133 1.07 6.72 10.98
C THR A 133 2.37 6.07 11.44
N LEU A 134 3.49 6.30 10.72
CA LEU A 134 4.80 5.82 11.15
C LEU A 134 5.24 6.48 12.44
N ALA A 135 5.10 7.80 12.57
CA ALA A 135 5.51 8.56 13.76
C ALA A 135 4.71 8.16 15.02
N GLU A 136 3.46 7.73 14.87
CA GLU A 136 2.65 7.22 16.00
C GLU A 136 3.13 5.87 16.56
N CYS A 137 3.91 5.13 15.78
CA CYS A 137 4.31 3.75 16.12
C CYS A 137 5.80 3.58 16.28
N PHE A 138 6.62 4.33 15.56
CA PHE A 138 8.06 4.09 15.43
C PHE A 138 8.87 5.36 15.65
N ASP A 139 10.09 5.18 16.13
CA ASP A 139 11.09 6.22 16.22
C ASP A 139 11.81 6.37 14.86
N GLU A 140 12.38 7.54 14.57
CA GLU A 140 13.09 7.83 13.31
C GLU A 140 14.15 6.77 12.95
N SER A 141 14.91 6.31 13.96
CA SER A 141 15.98 5.32 13.80
C SER A 141 15.50 3.93 13.35
N GLU A 142 14.21 3.63 13.56
CA GLU A 142 13.61 2.33 13.22
C GLU A 142 13.12 2.27 11.77
N LEU A 143 12.98 3.44 11.10
CA LEU A 143 12.39 3.53 9.78
C LEU A 143 13.30 3.00 8.66
N LEU A 144 14.63 3.04 8.84
CA LEU A 144 15.63 2.64 7.83
C LEU A 144 15.42 3.34 6.47
N MET A 145 15.08 4.62 6.51
CA MET A 145 14.88 5.48 5.36
C MET A 145 16.02 6.48 5.21
N LYS A 146 16.09 7.17 4.07
CA LYS A 146 17.08 8.23 3.86
C LYS A 146 16.83 9.37 4.84
N GLN A 147 17.89 9.82 5.52
CA GLN A 147 17.81 10.83 6.57
C GLN A 147 17.21 12.15 6.06
N ASN A 148 17.55 12.59 4.87
CA ASN A 148 17.01 13.81 4.27
C ASN A 148 15.47 13.78 4.10
N LEU A 149 14.87 12.61 3.89
CA LEU A 149 13.41 12.47 3.82
C LEU A 149 12.79 12.48 5.22
N ILE A 150 13.43 11.82 6.18
CA ILE A 150 13.00 11.86 7.58
C ILE A 150 13.03 13.31 8.09
N ASP A 151 14.14 14.03 7.90
CA ASP A 151 14.30 15.42 8.33
C ASP A 151 13.23 16.37 7.76
N LYS A 152 12.76 16.06 6.54
CA LYS A 152 11.81 16.89 5.80
C LYS A 152 10.35 16.56 6.11
N TYR A 153 10.01 15.29 6.23
CA TYR A 153 8.61 14.81 6.24
C TYR A 153 8.17 14.17 7.56
N PHE A 154 9.11 13.68 8.38
CA PHE A 154 8.73 13.05 9.65
C PHE A 154 8.18 14.11 10.61
N PRO A 155 6.98 13.89 11.19
CA PRO A 155 6.38 14.84 12.11
C PRO A 155 7.26 15.05 13.35
N LYS A 156 7.71 16.26 13.58
CA LYS A 156 8.42 16.61 14.83
C LYS A 156 7.37 16.71 15.92
N MET A 157 7.39 15.75 16.84
CA MET A 157 6.56 15.83 18.03
C MET A 157 7.00 17.05 18.84
N SER A 158 6.08 18.00 19.01
CA SER A 158 6.22 19.20 19.85
C SER A 158 6.10 18.83 21.31
#